data_c0d98c130944ebdee73b88dfa01c8934
#
_entry.id   c0d98c130944ebdee73b88dfa01c8934
#
_cell.length_a   1.000
_cell.length_b   1.000
_cell.length_c   1.000
_cell.angle_alpha   90.00
_cell.angle_beta   90.00
_cell.angle_gamma   90.00
#
_symmetry.space_group_name_H-M   'P 1'
#
loop_
_entity.id
_entity.type
_entity.pdbx_description
1 polymer ?
#
loop_
_entity_poly.entity_id
_entity_poly.type
_entity_poly.pdbx_seq_one_letter_code
_entity_poly.pdbx_strand_id
1 'polypeptide(L)'
;MANLSDASGTVTLTVPTKKDLKDFLFLHALSERRAEYHTTIIDRYGFEPTLKDYNSLDEIIENEMIEKYETDTSYKATFYFAAVGRWCFENNLNWFFDCLKTDYDKDFLNDLKDNLKKKTITAFFDFVDSEPGCAFIADQEVLVTYKNGESSVDVQNSYSCDYAIQNLIDYDIYGYNEIVSERWLKENYDRFTDSFKTSDPEFYHFLTTHKNDIYPHLTDDDCVYELDEFDYMLENNDNIPEFND
;
A
#
# COMPACT_ATOMS: atom_id res chain seq x y z
N MET A 1 17.53 6.53 9.65
CA MET A 1 16.57 7.07 8.66
C MET A 1 15.24 6.38 8.95
N ALA A 2 14.13 7.08 8.87
CA ALA A 2 12.83 6.41 8.99
C ALA A 2 12.59 5.64 7.69
N ASN A 3 12.21 4.38 7.81
CA ASN A 3 11.80 3.60 6.66
C ASN A 3 10.42 4.09 6.25
N LEU A 4 10.32 4.62 5.05
CA LEU A 4 9.09 5.12 4.46
C LEU A 4 8.65 4.15 3.37
N SER A 5 7.37 3.80 3.38
CA SER A 5 6.75 3.06 2.28
C SER A 5 5.90 3.99 1.42
N ASP A 6 5.85 3.69 0.13
CA ASP A 6 5.00 4.37 -0.84
C ASP A 6 3.92 3.40 -1.30
N ALA A 7 2.67 3.76 -1.03
CA ALA A 7 1.52 2.96 -1.45
C ALA A 7 0.69 3.70 -2.50
N SER A 8 0.19 2.95 -3.47
CA SER A 8 -0.72 3.48 -4.49
C SER A 8 -1.69 2.42 -4.97
N GLY A 9 -2.88 2.85 -5.37
CA GLY A 9 -3.93 1.93 -5.82
C GLY A 9 -5.28 2.61 -5.88
N THR A 10 -6.32 1.85 -5.56
CA THR A 10 -7.69 2.35 -5.51
C THR A 10 -8.26 2.27 -4.11
N VAL A 11 -9.14 3.22 -3.79
CA VAL A 11 -9.96 3.21 -2.59
C VAL A 11 -11.43 3.35 -2.95
N THR A 12 -12.25 2.41 -2.49
CA THR A 12 -13.70 2.47 -2.63
C THR A 12 -14.33 2.89 -1.30
N LEU A 13 -14.83 4.12 -1.26
CA LEU A 13 -15.55 4.66 -0.11
C LEU A 13 -17.04 4.28 -0.19
N THR A 14 -17.58 3.74 0.90
CA THR A 14 -19.03 3.49 1.03
C THR A 14 -19.58 4.31 2.19
N VAL A 15 -20.54 5.14 1.89
CA VAL A 15 -21.19 6.08 2.82
C VAL A 15 -22.72 6.03 2.65
N PRO A 16 -23.52 6.53 3.58
CA PRO A 16 -24.96 6.56 3.43
C PRO A 16 -25.46 7.43 2.26
N THR A 17 -24.82 8.58 2.02
CA THR A 17 -25.26 9.52 0.96
C THR A 17 -24.08 10.18 0.25
N LYS A 18 -24.29 10.72 -0.95
CA LYS A 18 -23.30 11.54 -1.67
C LYS A 18 -22.82 12.73 -0.83
N LYS A 19 -23.70 13.34 -0.03
CA LYS A 19 -23.33 14.43 0.85
C LYS A 19 -22.32 13.95 1.92
N ASP A 20 -22.52 12.76 2.47
CA ASP A 20 -21.60 12.19 3.46
C ASP A 20 -20.23 11.89 2.87
N LEU A 21 -20.16 11.48 1.59
CA LEU A 21 -18.91 11.34 0.87
C LEU A 21 -18.14 12.68 0.80
N LYS A 22 -18.85 13.74 0.40
CA LYS A 22 -18.28 15.08 0.31
C LYS A 22 -17.80 15.57 1.67
N ASP A 23 -18.62 15.42 2.70
CA ASP A 23 -18.28 15.82 4.06
C ASP A 23 -17.00 15.08 4.54
N PHE A 24 -16.93 13.77 4.30
CA PHE A 24 -15.77 12.96 4.67
C PHE A 24 -14.50 13.37 3.91
N LEU A 25 -14.56 13.43 2.59
CA LEU A 25 -13.41 13.79 1.75
C LEU A 25 -12.87 15.18 2.08
N PHE A 26 -13.74 16.12 2.45
CA PHE A 26 -13.32 17.44 2.87
C PHE A 26 -12.53 17.41 4.19
N LEU A 27 -13.06 16.73 5.21
CA LEU A 27 -12.39 16.60 6.50
C LEU A 27 -11.09 15.80 6.39
N HIS A 28 -11.11 14.72 5.60
CA HIS A 28 -9.93 13.90 5.33
C HIS A 28 -8.81 14.72 4.69
N ALA A 29 -9.08 15.44 3.59
CA ALA A 29 -8.10 16.27 2.91
C ALA A 29 -7.52 17.38 3.80
N LEU A 30 -8.30 17.91 4.76
CA LEU A 30 -7.81 18.89 5.72
C LEU A 30 -6.91 18.27 6.79
N SER A 31 -7.15 17.03 7.20
CA SER A 31 -6.33 16.35 8.21
C SER A 31 -5.01 15.86 7.61
N GLU A 32 -5.03 15.28 6.43
CA GLU A 32 -3.87 14.76 5.73
C GLU A 32 -2.81 15.82 5.38
N ARG A 33 -3.24 17.04 5.20
CA ARG A 33 -2.32 18.18 4.95
C ARG A 33 -1.27 18.39 6.07
N ARG A 34 -1.51 17.87 7.28
CA ARG A 34 -0.65 18.07 8.45
C ARG A 34 0.05 16.77 8.89
N ALA A 35 -0.26 15.68 8.26
CA ALA A 35 0.30 14.39 8.64
C ALA A 35 1.68 14.18 8.00
N GLU A 36 2.62 13.64 8.77
CA GLU A 36 3.93 13.19 8.28
C GLU A 36 3.75 11.96 7.36
N TYR A 37 2.81 11.12 7.72
CA TYR A 37 2.36 9.96 6.95
C TYR A 37 0.94 10.24 6.49
N HIS A 38 0.69 10.23 5.19
CA HIS A 38 -0.57 10.72 4.63
C HIS A 38 -1.12 9.81 3.54
N THR A 39 -2.43 9.92 3.35
CA THR A 39 -3.17 9.26 2.28
C THR A 39 -3.84 10.34 1.43
N THR A 40 -3.40 10.51 0.20
CA THR A 40 -3.99 11.47 -0.73
C THR A 40 -4.99 10.77 -1.63
N ILE A 41 -6.29 10.98 -1.38
CA ILE A 41 -7.38 10.51 -2.26
C ILE A 41 -7.72 11.58 -3.28
N ILE A 42 -7.71 12.83 -2.86
CA ILE A 42 -7.97 13.99 -3.68
C ILE A 42 -6.79 14.94 -3.51
N ASP A 43 -6.05 15.19 -4.58
CA ASP A 43 -4.91 16.11 -4.53
C ASP A 43 -5.39 17.56 -4.31
N ARG A 44 -4.88 18.20 -3.24
CA ARG A 44 -5.34 19.50 -2.79
C ARG A 44 -4.23 20.39 -2.28
N TYR A 45 -3.32 20.74 -3.14
CA TYR A 45 -2.41 21.83 -2.87
C TYR A 45 -3.20 23.14 -2.69
N GLY A 46 -3.14 23.70 -1.48
CA GLY A 46 -3.77 24.99 -1.16
C GLY A 46 -5.21 24.95 -0.66
N PHE A 47 -5.73 23.78 -0.29
CA PHE A 47 -7.06 23.67 0.31
C PHE A 47 -7.14 24.39 1.65
N GLU A 48 -8.08 25.31 1.79
CA GLU A 48 -8.32 26.07 3.02
C GLU A 48 -9.62 25.58 3.69
N PRO A 49 -9.72 25.58 5.01
CA PRO A 49 -10.93 25.14 5.70
C PRO A 49 -12.03 26.22 5.59
N THR A 50 -12.48 26.51 4.37
CA THR A 50 -13.50 27.52 4.07
C THR A 50 -14.74 26.89 3.42
N LEU A 51 -15.89 27.56 3.61
CA LEU A 51 -17.13 27.16 2.91
C LEU A 51 -17.01 27.30 1.37
N LYS A 52 -16.13 28.18 0.88
CA LYS A 52 -15.88 28.33 -0.54
C LYS A 52 -15.24 27.06 -1.10
N ASP A 53 -14.19 26.56 -0.44
CA ASP A 53 -13.49 25.34 -0.86
C ASP A 53 -14.40 24.12 -0.69
N TYR A 54 -15.15 24.05 0.41
CA TYR A 54 -16.15 23.02 0.56
C TYR A 54 -17.18 23.00 -0.59
N ASN A 55 -17.68 24.17 -1.02
CA ASN A 55 -18.65 24.25 -2.10
C ASN A 55 -18.07 23.87 -3.48
N SER A 56 -16.79 24.13 -3.72
CA SER A 56 -16.12 23.74 -4.97
C SER A 56 -15.78 22.26 -5.07
N LEU A 57 -15.90 21.51 -3.98
CA LEU A 57 -15.47 20.11 -3.91
C LEU A 57 -16.30 19.17 -4.78
N ASP A 58 -17.58 19.49 -5.05
CA ASP A 58 -18.43 18.61 -5.87
C ASP A 58 -17.88 18.37 -7.28
N GLU A 59 -17.39 19.45 -7.93
CA GLU A 59 -16.82 19.34 -9.28
C GLU A 59 -15.56 18.47 -9.27
N ILE A 60 -14.78 18.57 -8.24
CA ILE A 60 -13.54 17.85 -8.10
C ILE A 60 -13.78 16.37 -7.81
N ILE A 61 -14.71 16.07 -6.91
CA ILE A 61 -15.14 14.67 -6.66
C ILE A 61 -15.60 14.02 -7.95
N GLU A 62 -16.43 14.69 -8.75
CA GLU A 62 -16.93 14.14 -10.02
C GLU A 62 -15.80 13.93 -11.04
N ASN A 63 -14.76 14.76 -11.05
CA ASN A 63 -13.65 14.65 -11.99
C ASN A 63 -12.63 13.56 -11.60
N GLU A 64 -12.42 13.34 -10.30
CA GLU A 64 -11.43 12.38 -9.80
C GLU A 64 -12.02 11.00 -9.49
N MET A 65 -13.34 10.90 -9.45
CA MET A 65 -14.04 9.65 -9.21
C MET A 65 -13.98 8.73 -10.42
N ILE A 66 -13.47 7.50 -10.23
CA ILE A 66 -13.35 6.49 -11.29
C ILE A 66 -14.70 5.82 -11.54
N GLU A 67 -15.36 5.41 -10.45
CA GLU A 67 -16.62 4.69 -10.49
C GLU A 67 -17.54 5.17 -9.40
N LYS A 68 -18.86 5.07 -9.64
CA LYS A 68 -19.89 5.32 -8.65
C LYS A 68 -21.03 4.33 -8.74
N TYR A 69 -21.57 4.01 -7.60
CA TYR A 69 -22.78 3.19 -7.47
C TYR A 69 -23.65 3.72 -6.34
N GLU A 70 -24.92 3.92 -6.59
CA GLU A 70 -25.88 4.47 -5.63
C GLU A 70 -27.08 3.52 -5.46
N THR A 71 -27.47 3.33 -4.21
CA THR A 71 -28.69 2.61 -3.80
C THR A 71 -29.54 3.50 -2.90
N ASP A 72 -30.72 3.04 -2.51
CA ASP A 72 -31.57 3.76 -1.55
C ASP A 72 -30.92 3.95 -0.17
N THR A 73 -29.89 3.17 0.17
CA THR A 73 -29.28 3.14 1.50
C THR A 73 -27.79 3.41 1.53
N SER A 74 -27.12 3.48 0.38
CA SER A 74 -25.67 3.66 0.30
C SER A 74 -25.23 4.33 -1.00
N TYR A 75 -24.16 5.10 -0.89
CA TYR A 75 -23.43 5.68 -2.00
C TYR A 75 -21.98 5.16 -1.97
N LYS A 76 -21.52 4.58 -3.06
CA LYS A 76 -20.14 4.10 -3.25
C LYS A 76 -19.44 4.95 -4.28
N ALA A 77 -18.20 5.26 -4.03
CA ALA A 77 -17.33 5.97 -4.98
C ALA A 77 -15.91 5.43 -4.88
N THR A 78 -15.29 5.17 -6.03
CA THR A 78 -13.93 4.66 -6.16
C THR A 78 -13.02 5.77 -6.69
N PHE A 79 -11.85 5.91 -6.09
CA PHE A 79 -10.82 6.90 -6.42
C PHE A 79 -9.47 6.22 -6.53
N TYR A 80 -8.55 6.82 -7.29
CA TYR A 80 -7.13 6.56 -7.09
C TYR A 80 -6.65 7.21 -5.79
N PHE A 81 -5.67 6.61 -5.17
CA PHE A 81 -4.97 7.23 -4.04
C PHE A 81 -3.47 7.01 -4.14
N ALA A 82 -2.73 7.89 -3.47
CA ALA A 82 -1.30 7.73 -3.18
C ALA A 82 -1.08 8.00 -1.69
N ALA A 83 -0.18 7.26 -1.08
CA ALA A 83 0.09 7.38 0.35
C ALA A 83 1.56 7.19 0.67
N VAL A 84 2.00 7.84 1.75
CA VAL A 84 3.32 7.60 2.35
C VAL A 84 3.08 6.99 3.73
N GLY A 85 3.60 5.79 3.94
CA GLY A 85 3.51 5.06 5.19
C GLY A 85 4.81 5.07 5.98
N ARG A 86 4.72 4.64 7.24
CA ARG A 86 5.89 4.30 8.05
C ARG A 86 5.94 2.79 8.19
N TRP A 87 7.03 2.16 7.70
CA TRP A 87 7.25 0.71 7.63
C TRP A 87 6.37 0.03 6.57
N CYS A 88 5.06 0.10 6.71
CA CYS A 88 4.09 -0.31 5.71
C CYS A 88 2.83 0.57 5.82
N PHE A 89 2.17 0.78 4.70
CA PHE A 89 0.98 1.64 4.64
C PHE A 89 -0.20 1.05 5.41
N GLU A 90 -0.35 -0.26 5.46
CA GLU A 90 -1.41 -0.94 6.22
C GLU A 90 -1.50 -0.43 7.67
N ASN A 91 -0.34 -0.21 8.33
CA ASN A 91 -0.31 0.31 9.69
C ASN A 91 -0.94 1.70 9.81
N ASN A 92 -0.84 2.52 8.75
CA ASN A 92 -1.40 3.87 8.76
C ASN A 92 -2.93 3.86 8.63
N LEU A 93 -3.52 2.81 8.09
CA LEU A 93 -4.97 2.69 7.94
C LEU A 93 -5.72 2.69 9.27
N ASN A 94 -5.06 2.41 10.38
CA ASN A 94 -5.62 2.58 11.72
C ASN A 94 -6.01 4.03 12.03
N TRP A 95 -5.38 5.00 11.36
CA TRP A 95 -5.62 6.44 11.54
C TRP A 95 -6.43 7.07 10.40
N PHE A 96 -6.84 6.28 9.40
CA PHE A 96 -7.55 6.77 8.22
C PHE A 96 -8.80 7.61 8.54
N PHE A 97 -9.52 7.28 9.60
CA PHE A 97 -10.70 8.02 10.05
C PHE A 97 -10.43 9.02 11.18
N ASP A 98 -9.18 9.37 11.48
CA ASP A 98 -8.87 10.29 12.59
C ASP A 98 -9.33 11.72 12.33
N CYS A 99 -9.59 12.10 11.09
CA CYS A 99 -10.31 13.33 10.77
C CYS A 99 -11.67 13.44 11.46
N LEU A 100 -12.31 12.30 11.77
CA LEU A 100 -13.57 12.26 12.50
C LEU A 100 -13.40 12.35 14.03
N LYS A 101 -12.18 12.25 14.54
CA LYS A 101 -11.84 12.37 15.97
C LYS A 101 -11.22 13.74 16.30
N THR A 102 -10.75 14.46 15.29
CA THR A 102 -10.09 15.77 15.42
C THR A 102 -11.09 16.85 15.82
N ASP A 103 -10.69 17.76 16.71
CA ASP A 103 -11.43 18.97 16.98
C ASP A 103 -10.97 20.10 16.05
N TYR A 104 -11.91 20.76 15.41
CA TYR A 104 -11.66 21.82 14.46
C TYR A 104 -11.95 23.19 15.05
N ASP A 105 -11.18 24.21 14.65
CA ASP A 105 -11.37 25.60 15.12
C ASP A 105 -12.64 26.26 14.55
N LYS A 106 -13.30 25.64 13.56
CA LYS A 106 -14.49 26.18 12.89
C LYS A 106 -15.71 25.32 13.16
N ASP A 107 -16.77 25.95 13.62
CA ASP A 107 -18.03 25.28 13.97
C ASP A 107 -18.57 24.41 12.84
N PHE A 108 -18.58 24.93 11.59
CA PHE A 108 -19.12 24.17 10.48
C PHE A 108 -18.36 22.86 10.20
N LEU A 109 -17.04 22.80 10.47
CA LEU A 109 -16.26 21.56 10.36
C LEU A 109 -16.62 20.56 11.45
N ASN A 110 -16.86 21.06 12.66
CA ASN A 110 -17.35 20.22 13.75
C ASN A 110 -18.76 19.69 13.47
N ASP A 111 -19.63 20.50 12.84
CA ASP A 111 -20.96 20.05 12.40
C ASP A 111 -20.87 18.93 11.36
N LEU A 112 -19.97 19.02 10.36
CA LEU A 112 -19.72 17.94 9.39
C LEU A 112 -19.25 16.66 10.11
N LYS A 113 -18.26 16.79 10.97
CA LYS A 113 -17.71 15.69 11.77
C LYS A 113 -18.79 15.01 12.61
N ASP A 114 -19.55 15.78 13.37
CA ASP A 114 -20.56 15.25 14.29
C ASP A 114 -21.73 14.57 13.56
N ASN A 115 -22.02 14.99 12.33
CA ASN A 115 -22.94 14.28 11.45
C ASN A 115 -22.38 12.91 11.02
N LEU A 116 -21.10 12.86 10.63
CA LEU A 116 -20.45 11.64 10.15
C LEU A 116 -20.19 10.63 11.28
N LYS A 117 -19.89 11.08 12.50
CA LYS A 117 -19.66 10.20 13.66
C LYS A 117 -20.81 9.26 13.98
N LYS A 118 -22.03 9.60 13.56
CA LYS A 118 -23.24 8.79 13.79
C LYS A 118 -23.49 7.75 12.70
N LYS A 119 -22.63 7.68 11.70
CA LYS A 119 -22.80 6.88 10.50
C LYS A 119 -21.79 5.74 10.44
N THR A 120 -22.09 4.75 9.66
CA THR A 120 -21.13 3.73 9.25
C THR A 120 -20.52 4.16 7.94
N ILE A 121 -19.20 4.20 7.88
CA ILE A 121 -18.40 4.52 6.70
C ILE A 121 -17.39 3.40 6.51
N THR A 122 -17.24 2.91 5.30
CA THR A 122 -16.19 1.94 4.97
C THR A 122 -15.31 2.46 3.85
N ALA A 123 -14.03 2.10 3.91
CA ALA A 123 -13.05 2.32 2.88
C ALA A 123 -12.40 0.97 2.54
N PHE A 124 -12.58 0.51 1.31
CA PHE A 124 -11.92 -0.68 0.80
C PHE A 124 -10.73 -0.23 -0.05
N PHE A 125 -9.54 -0.58 0.36
CA PHE A 125 -8.28 -0.29 -0.31
C PHE A 125 -7.82 -1.53 -1.06
N ASP A 126 -7.41 -1.33 -2.31
CA ASP A 126 -6.75 -2.30 -3.16
C ASP A 126 -5.48 -1.61 -3.69
N PHE A 127 -4.30 -2.05 -3.22
CA PHE A 127 -3.08 -1.26 -3.39
C PHE A 127 -1.80 -2.11 -3.39
N VAL A 128 -0.80 -1.52 -4.00
CA VAL A 128 0.59 -1.94 -3.87
C VAL A 128 1.30 -1.00 -2.93
N ASP A 129 2.00 -1.56 -1.95
CA ASP A 129 2.86 -0.85 -1.01
C ASP A 129 4.31 -1.27 -1.22
N SER A 130 5.22 -0.32 -1.29
CA SER A 130 6.64 -0.57 -1.50
C SER A 130 7.50 0.26 -0.56
N GLU A 131 8.49 -0.37 0.04
CA GLU A 131 9.51 0.28 0.83
C GLU A 131 10.90 0.01 0.24
N PRO A 132 11.46 0.96 -0.53
CA PRO A 132 12.74 0.75 -1.21
C PRO A 132 13.90 0.39 -0.28
N GLY A 133 13.89 0.94 0.96
CA GLY A 133 14.98 0.72 1.92
C GLY A 133 15.03 -0.69 2.53
N CYS A 134 13.93 -1.45 2.45
CA CYS A 134 13.80 -2.82 2.93
C CYS A 134 13.38 -3.78 1.82
N ALA A 135 13.30 -3.29 0.59
CA ALA A 135 12.78 -4.01 -0.58
C ALA A 135 11.46 -4.75 -0.31
N PHE A 136 10.64 -4.13 0.50
CA PHE A 136 9.30 -4.64 0.77
C PHE A 136 8.37 -4.19 -0.36
N ILE A 137 7.69 -5.13 -1.00
CA ILE A 137 6.58 -4.89 -1.91
C ILE A 137 5.45 -5.82 -1.50
N ALA A 138 4.28 -5.26 -1.31
CA ALA A 138 3.08 -6.01 -0.99
C ALA A 138 1.90 -5.54 -1.83
N ASP A 139 1.11 -6.48 -2.31
CA ASP A 139 -0.20 -6.26 -2.92
C ASP A 139 -1.25 -6.64 -1.88
N GLN A 140 -2.10 -5.69 -1.50
CA GLN A 140 -2.99 -5.85 -0.37
C GLN A 140 -4.39 -5.33 -0.65
N GLU A 141 -5.37 -6.09 -0.14
CA GLU A 141 -6.76 -5.65 -0.04
C GLU A 141 -7.12 -5.48 1.44
N VAL A 142 -7.48 -4.26 1.82
CA VAL A 142 -7.76 -3.91 3.22
C VAL A 142 -9.09 -3.19 3.35
N LEU A 143 -9.95 -3.68 4.23
CA LEU A 143 -11.20 -3.03 4.58
C LEU A 143 -11.05 -2.25 5.90
N VAL A 144 -11.25 -0.94 5.84
CA VAL A 144 -11.30 -0.07 7.01
C VAL A 144 -12.73 0.31 7.28
N THR A 145 -13.22 0.08 8.49
CA THR A 145 -14.60 0.38 8.88
C THR A 145 -14.61 1.37 10.03
N TYR A 146 -15.39 2.45 9.87
CA TYR A 146 -15.73 3.37 10.94
C TYR A 146 -17.19 3.18 11.34
N LYS A 147 -17.43 2.93 12.62
CA LYS A 147 -18.76 2.72 13.17
C LYS A 147 -18.80 3.09 14.66
N ASN A 148 -19.82 3.84 15.06
CA ASN A 148 -20.03 4.23 16.47
C ASN A 148 -18.83 4.95 17.13
N GLY A 149 -18.04 5.71 16.36
CA GLY A 149 -16.87 6.41 16.87
C GLY A 149 -15.57 5.61 16.86
N GLU A 150 -15.60 4.35 16.46
CA GLU A 150 -14.45 3.44 16.43
C GLU A 150 -14.08 3.05 15.01
N SER A 151 -12.79 2.85 14.78
CA SER A 151 -12.24 2.35 13.53
C SER A 151 -11.73 0.92 13.72
N SER A 152 -11.91 0.08 12.70
CA SER A 152 -11.30 -1.25 12.62
C SER A 152 -10.68 -1.45 11.24
N VAL A 153 -9.56 -2.15 11.20
CA VAL A 153 -8.83 -2.52 9.97
C VAL A 153 -8.91 -4.04 9.85
N ASP A 154 -9.27 -4.51 8.67
CA ASP A 154 -9.40 -5.93 8.35
C ASP A 154 -8.71 -6.22 7.01
N VAL A 155 -7.59 -6.94 7.06
CA VAL A 155 -6.84 -7.36 5.89
C VAL A 155 -7.57 -8.53 5.23
N GLN A 156 -8.09 -8.30 4.04
CA GLN A 156 -8.86 -9.29 3.28
C GLN A 156 -7.94 -10.24 2.51
N ASN A 157 -6.94 -9.65 1.85
CA ASN A 157 -5.91 -10.35 1.11
C ASN A 157 -4.56 -9.66 1.29
N SER A 158 -3.48 -10.43 1.28
CA SER A 158 -2.12 -9.92 1.26
C SER A 158 -1.25 -10.88 0.44
N TYR A 159 -0.71 -10.39 -0.66
CA TYR A 159 0.13 -11.14 -1.60
C TYR A 159 1.49 -10.47 -1.71
N SER A 160 2.32 -10.64 -0.69
CA SER A 160 3.59 -9.92 -0.66
C SER A 160 4.58 -10.36 -1.75
N CYS A 161 4.48 -11.58 -2.24
CA CYS A 161 5.63 -12.19 -2.88
C CYS A 161 5.54 -12.30 -4.39
N ASP A 162 4.41 -12.69 -4.95
CA ASP A 162 4.30 -12.93 -6.39
C ASP A 162 4.37 -11.67 -7.20
N TYR A 163 3.68 -10.68 -6.68
CA TYR A 163 3.64 -9.37 -7.27
C TYR A 163 4.99 -8.68 -7.15
N ALA A 164 5.71 -8.87 -6.04
CA ALA A 164 7.06 -8.36 -5.87
C ALA A 164 8.00 -8.87 -6.96
N ILE A 165 8.01 -10.18 -7.22
CA ILE A 165 8.86 -10.75 -8.27
C ILE A 165 8.47 -10.26 -9.65
N GLN A 166 7.17 -10.23 -9.98
CA GLN A 166 6.72 -9.74 -11.26
C GLN A 166 7.13 -8.28 -11.48
N ASN A 167 6.99 -7.45 -10.44
CA ASN A 167 7.42 -6.05 -10.52
C ASN A 167 8.93 -5.89 -10.56
N LEU A 168 9.68 -6.71 -9.85
CA LEU A 168 11.14 -6.70 -9.91
C LEU A 168 11.67 -7.09 -11.28
N ILE A 169 10.98 -8.00 -11.99
CA ILE A 169 11.35 -8.43 -13.33
C ILE A 169 10.89 -7.43 -14.39
N ASP A 170 9.66 -6.95 -14.32
CA ASP A 170 9.02 -6.13 -15.34
C ASP A 170 9.33 -4.63 -15.22
N TYR A 171 9.63 -4.15 -14.01
CA TYR A 171 9.79 -2.73 -13.69
C TYR A 171 11.01 -2.49 -12.81
N ASP A 172 11.81 -1.49 -13.20
CA ASP A 172 12.81 -0.87 -12.33
C ASP A 172 12.10 0.03 -11.31
N ILE A 173 11.57 -0.58 -10.25
CA ILE A 173 10.89 0.16 -9.20
C ILE A 173 11.95 0.89 -8.36
N TYR A 174 12.06 2.21 -8.50
CA TYR A 174 12.96 3.08 -7.75
C TYR A 174 14.45 2.76 -7.87
N GLY A 175 14.88 2.11 -8.96
CA GLY A 175 16.28 1.67 -9.11
C GLY A 175 16.68 0.50 -8.21
N TYR A 176 15.70 -0.17 -7.59
CA TYR A 176 15.90 -1.39 -6.81
C TYR A 176 15.42 -2.58 -7.61
N ASN A 177 16.17 -2.93 -8.64
CA ASN A 177 15.94 -4.17 -9.35
C ASN A 177 16.33 -5.37 -8.47
N GLU A 178 15.49 -6.37 -8.48
CA GLU A 178 15.89 -7.72 -8.07
C GLU A 178 16.21 -7.88 -6.57
N ILE A 179 15.32 -7.38 -5.70
CA ILE A 179 15.48 -7.49 -4.26
C ILE A 179 14.47 -8.48 -3.67
N VAL A 180 14.96 -9.45 -2.89
CA VAL A 180 14.13 -10.45 -2.22
C VAL A 180 14.61 -10.71 -0.79
N SER A 181 13.71 -11.10 0.12
CA SER A 181 14.11 -11.57 1.44
C SER A 181 14.47 -13.05 1.43
N GLU A 182 15.44 -13.46 2.26
CA GLU A 182 15.80 -14.88 2.39
C GLU A 182 14.63 -15.76 2.82
N ARG A 183 13.80 -15.30 3.76
CA ARG A 183 12.60 -16.01 4.19
C ARG A 183 11.68 -16.26 3.01
N TRP A 184 11.36 -15.19 2.25
CA TRP A 184 10.48 -15.34 1.14
C TRP A 184 11.07 -16.24 0.05
N LEU A 185 12.36 -16.07 -0.27
CA LEU A 185 13.05 -16.93 -1.23
C LEU A 185 13.01 -18.39 -0.80
N LYS A 186 13.19 -18.68 0.49
CA LYS A 186 13.09 -20.04 1.05
C LYS A 186 11.70 -20.62 0.86
N GLU A 187 10.65 -19.84 1.11
CA GLU A 187 9.25 -20.29 0.98
C GLU A 187 8.82 -20.44 -0.49
N ASN A 188 9.41 -19.64 -1.39
CA ASN A 188 8.98 -19.52 -2.78
C ASN A 188 10.09 -19.84 -3.80
N TYR A 189 11.10 -20.61 -3.43
CA TYR A 189 12.30 -20.86 -4.24
C TYR A 189 11.99 -21.31 -5.69
N ASP A 190 11.12 -22.28 -5.87
CA ASP A 190 10.80 -22.81 -7.20
C ASP A 190 10.09 -21.76 -8.07
N ARG A 191 9.25 -20.96 -7.46
CA ARG A 191 8.50 -19.91 -8.13
C ARG A 191 9.41 -18.73 -8.52
N PHE A 192 10.28 -18.31 -7.62
CA PHE A 192 11.35 -17.36 -7.91
C PHE A 192 12.20 -17.83 -9.08
N THR A 193 12.69 -19.06 -8.99
CA THR A 193 13.49 -19.68 -10.04
C THR A 193 12.76 -19.72 -11.39
N ASP A 194 11.50 -20.14 -11.40
CA ASP A 194 10.69 -20.21 -12.62
C ASP A 194 10.47 -18.84 -13.28
N SER A 195 10.52 -17.74 -12.53
CA SER A 195 10.36 -16.39 -13.07
C SER A 195 11.48 -15.99 -14.05
N PHE A 196 12.70 -16.54 -13.87
CA PHE A 196 13.85 -16.29 -14.74
C PHE A 196 13.90 -17.17 -16.00
N LYS A 197 13.00 -18.14 -16.12
CA LYS A 197 13.03 -19.12 -17.21
C LYS A 197 13.09 -18.52 -18.62
N THR A 198 12.50 -17.34 -18.79
CA THR A 198 12.44 -16.65 -20.09
C THR A 198 13.31 -15.39 -20.11
N SER A 199 13.39 -14.67 -18.99
CA SER A 199 14.11 -13.40 -18.87
C SER A 199 15.61 -13.60 -18.71
N ASP A 200 16.04 -14.58 -17.92
CA ASP A 200 17.45 -14.95 -17.71
C ASP A 200 17.62 -16.46 -17.63
N PRO A 201 17.79 -17.16 -18.79
CA PRO A 201 17.94 -18.61 -18.81
C PRO A 201 19.21 -19.13 -18.15
N GLU A 202 20.29 -18.33 -18.06
CA GLU A 202 21.54 -18.73 -17.41
C GLU A 202 21.34 -18.74 -15.90
N PHE A 203 20.77 -17.68 -15.34
CA PHE A 203 20.44 -17.61 -13.92
C PHE A 203 19.37 -18.65 -13.52
N TYR A 204 18.36 -18.89 -14.37
CA TYR A 204 17.40 -19.97 -14.17
C TYR A 204 18.11 -21.33 -14.09
N HIS A 205 19.05 -21.60 -15.00
CA HIS A 205 19.79 -22.85 -15.00
C HIS A 205 20.64 -23.01 -13.74
N PHE A 206 21.34 -21.93 -13.32
CA PHE A 206 22.11 -21.89 -12.10
C PHE A 206 21.24 -22.24 -10.88
N LEU A 207 20.17 -21.51 -10.64
CA LEU A 207 19.27 -21.72 -9.50
C LEU A 207 18.67 -23.14 -9.49
N THR A 208 18.31 -23.66 -10.66
CA THR A 208 17.72 -25.01 -10.78
C THR A 208 18.74 -26.10 -10.47
N THR A 209 19.95 -25.95 -10.97
CA THR A 209 21.03 -26.94 -10.82
C THR A 209 21.54 -26.97 -9.38
N HIS A 210 21.64 -25.81 -8.73
CA HIS A 210 22.23 -25.69 -7.39
C HIS A 210 21.20 -25.56 -6.26
N LYS A 211 19.93 -25.85 -6.52
CA LYS A 211 18.88 -25.77 -5.50
C LYS A 211 19.22 -26.50 -4.21
N ASN A 212 19.78 -27.69 -4.29
CA ASN A 212 20.10 -28.51 -3.12
C ASN A 212 21.26 -27.95 -2.31
N ASP A 213 22.09 -27.12 -2.92
CA ASP A 213 23.23 -26.47 -2.28
C ASP A 213 22.82 -25.12 -1.69
N ILE A 214 21.97 -24.37 -2.37
CA ILE A 214 21.51 -23.04 -1.99
C ILE A 214 20.43 -23.09 -0.89
N TYR A 215 19.38 -23.85 -1.13
CA TYR A 215 18.17 -23.86 -0.30
C TYR A 215 18.41 -24.14 1.20
N PRO A 216 19.32 -25.05 1.60
CA PRO A 216 19.62 -25.29 3.03
C PRO A 216 20.28 -24.13 3.76
N HIS A 217 20.89 -23.19 3.04
CA HIS A 217 21.57 -22.05 3.59
C HIS A 217 20.68 -20.81 3.75
N LEU A 218 19.49 -20.81 3.13
CA LEU A 218 18.52 -19.73 3.31
C LEU A 218 17.98 -19.73 4.73
N THR A 219 18.12 -18.61 5.39
CA THR A 219 17.62 -18.42 6.77
C THR A 219 16.13 -18.03 6.78
N ASP A 220 15.56 -17.88 7.97
CA ASP A 220 14.22 -17.31 8.15
C ASP A 220 14.32 -15.79 8.42
N ASP A 221 15.41 -15.16 7.95
CA ASP A 221 15.64 -13.73 8.10
C ASP A 221 14.81 -12.94 7.07
N ASP A 222 14.27 -11.82 7.54
CA ASP A 222 13.59 -10.83 6.69
C ASP A 222 14.58 -9.81 6.11
N CYS A 223 15.88 -10.00 6.28
CA CYS A 223 16.90 -9.22 5.60
C CYS A 223 16.76 -9.36 4.10
N VAL A 224 16.89 -8.25 3.42
CA VAL A 224 16.68 -8.12 1.98
C VAL A 224 18.04 -7.92 1.32
N TYR A 225 18.29 -8.67 0.26
CA TYR A 225 19.52 -8.60 -0.53
C TYR A 225 19.19 -8.14 -1.95
N GLU A 226 20.03 -7.28 -2.52
CA GLU A 226 20.02 -7.11 -3.97
C GLU A 226 20.44 -8.42 -4.63
N LEU A 227 19.91 -8.72 -5.81
CA LEU A 227 20.20 -10.00 -6.48
C LEU A 227 21.70 -10.13 -6.79
N ASP A 228 22.34 -9.01 -7.16
CA ASP A 228 23.80 -8.96 -7.34
C ASP A 228 24.56 -9.29 -6.04
N GLU A 229 24.06 -8.84 -4.88
CA GLU A 229 24.64 -9.18 -3.59
C GLU A 229 24.36 -10.63 -3.21
N PHE A 230 23.16 -11.12 -3.56
CA PHE A 230 22.77 -12.51 -3.36
C PHE A 230 23.64 -13.46 -4.22
N ASP A 231 23.81 -13.15 -5.49
CA ASP A 231 24.69 -13.89 -6.41
C ASP A 231 26.14 -13.88 -5.91
N TYR A 232 26.63 -12.70 -5.50
CA TYR A 232 27.95 -12.56 -4.88
C TYR A 232 28.09 -13.36 -3.57
N MET A 233 27.07 -13.42 -2.73
CA MET A 233 27.06 -14.21 -1.51
C MET A 233 27.06 -15.71 -1.82
N LEU A 234 26.34 -16.16 -2.83
CA LEU A 234 26.33 -17.55 -3.26
C LEU A 234 27.72 -17.96 -3.78
N GLU A 235 28.35 -17.09 -4.60
CA GLU A 235 29.68 -17.36 -5.17
C GLU A 235 30.82 -17.31 -4.14
N ASN A 236 30.68 -16.45 -3.10
CA ASN A 236 31.76 -16.19 -2.15
C ASN A 236 31.51 -16.74 -0.74
N ASN A 237 30.40 -17.48 -0.54
CA ASN A 237 30.15 -18.10 0.77
C ASN A 237 31.00 -19.38 0.88
N ASP A 238 32.05 -19.33 1.71
CA ASP A 238 32.98 -20.45 1.96
C ASP A 238 32.28 -21.73 2.48
N ASN A 239 31.01 -21.65 2.84
CA ASN A 239 30.20 -22.79 3.27
C ASN A 239 29.40 -23.44 2.13
N ILE A 240 29.36 -22.83 0.96
CA ILE A 240 28.80 -23.44 -0.24
C ILE A 240 29.91 -24.24 -0.89
N PRO A 241 29.72 -25.55 -1.17
CA PRO A 241 30.74 -26.34 -1.84
C PRO A 241 31.15 -25.67 -3.16
N GLU A 242 32.49 -25.58 -3.39
CA GLU A 242 32.96 -25.12 -4.70
C GLU A 242 32.29 -25.95 -5.78
N PHE A 243 31.53 -25.29 -6.65
CA PHE A 243 30.92 -25.91 -7.81
C PHE A 243 32.05 -26.28 -8.77
N ASN A 244 32.56 -27.50 -8.62
CA ASN A 244 33.48 -28.06 -9.60
C ASN A 244 32.64 -28.54 -10.80
N ASP A 245 32.88 -27.92 -11.96
CA ASP A 245 32.34 -28.31 -13.26
C ASP A 245 32.43 -29.83 -13.57
#